data_05f86df55a007e63b8fa67afb9c8175a
#
_entry.id   05f86df55a007e63b8fa67afb9c8175a
#
_cell.length_a   1.000
_cell.length_b   1.000
_cell.length_c   1.000
_cell.angle_alpha   90.00
_cell.angle_beta   90.00
_cell.angle_gamma   90.00
#
_symmetry.space_group_name_H-M   'P 1'
#
loop_
_entity.id
_entity.type
_entity.pdbx_description
1 polymer ?
#
loop_
_entity_poly.entity_id
_entity_poly.type
_entity_poly.pdbx_seq_one_letter_code
_entity_poly.pdbx_strand_id
1 'polypeptide(L)'
;MISLTISRKYARAFLQIGQKEGNFEALGRELDQLQELLQKNKELRSVLFSFAYPALTRKKIAGTLAQTLSLSKTTQDFLNLLIDRERMDHFSEIVKSYQTLCDEVTNRIRATLVTPADLPSDRAEEIKKQLESRTGKEVILSLERDSSLIGGALTRIGNVIYDGSLKTQLSKVRENLYKE
;
A
#
# COMPACT_ATOMS: atom_id res chain seq x y z
N MET A 1 12.23 -5.99 12.76
CA MET A 1 11.33 -5.23 13.67
C MET A 1 11.68 -3.75 13.84
N ILE A 2 12.95 -3.36 13.90
CA ILE A 2 13.37 -1.94 14.04
C ILE A 2 12.95 -1.08 12.83
N SER A 3 13.02 -1.63 11.63
CA SER A 3 12.64 -0.97 10.36
C SER A 3 11.18 -0.48 10.35
N LEU A 4 10.22 -1.29 10.77
CA LEU A 4 8.80 -0.94 10.79
C LEU A 4 8.48 0.20 11.77
N THR A 5 9.17 0.26 12.91
CA THR A 5 8.99 1.33 13.90
C THR A 5 9.49 2.67 13.36
N ILE A 6 10.61 2.66 12.64
CA ILE A 6 11.18 3.87 12.00
C ILE A 6 10.24 4.34 10.89
N SER A 7 9.86 3.45 9.98
CA SER A 7 8.98 3.77 8.85
C SER A 7 7.66 4.38 9.31
N ARG A 8 7.05 3.82 10.36
CA ARG A 8 5.80 4.33 10.93
C ARG A 8 5.96 5.73 11.56
N LYS A 9 7.11 6.02 12.18
CA LYS A 9 7.39 7.37 12.73
C LYS A 9 7.47 8.43 11.63
N TYR A 10 8.22 8.16 10.54
CA TYR A 10 8.31 9.07 9.40
C TYR A 10 6.95 9.24 8.70
N ALA A 11 6.24 8.15 8.46
CA ALA A 11 4.90 8.19 7.87
C ALA A 11 3.91 9.03 8.70
N ARG A 12 3.92 8.85 10.03
CA ARG A 12 3.06 9.63 10.95
C ARG A 12 3.40 11.11 10.94
N ALA A 13 4.70 11.45 10.97
CA ALA A 13 5.14 12.85 10.93
C ALA A 13 4.72 13.50 9.61
N PHE A 14 4.89 12.82 8.48
CA PHE A 14 4.49 13.31 7.17
C PHE A 14 2.97 13.46 7.05
N LEU A 15 2.19 12.51 7.59
CA LEU A 15 0.73 12.61 7.64
C LEU A 15 0.26 13.83 8.47
N GLN A 16 0.90 14.09 9.62
CA GLN A 16 0.57 15.26 10.44
C GLN A 16 0.78 16.58 9.69
N ILE A 17 1.84 16.67 8.86
CA ILE A 17 2.05 17.83 8.00
C ILE A 17 0.91 17.94 6.99
N GLY A 18 0.61 16.86 6.27
CA GLY A 18 -0.48 16.84 5.28
C GLY A 18 -1.86 17.12 5.88
N GLN A 19 -2.13 16.71 7.11
CA GLN A 19 -3.36 17.06 7.82
C GLN A 19 -3.45 18.56 8.15
N LYS A 20 -2.35 19.16 8.57
CA LYS A 20 -2.28 20.63 8.82
C LYS A 20 -2.48 21.44 7.54
N GLU A 21 -1.96 20.97 6.42
CA GLU A 21 -2.08 21.60 5.12
C GLU A 21 -3.41 21.26 4.41
N GLY A 22 -4.16 20.27 4.91
CA GLY A 22 -5.41 19.80 4.31
C GLY A 22 -5.23 19.01 3.02
N ASN A 23 -4.02 18.51 2.73
CA ASN A 23 -3.65 17.88 1.45
C ASN A 23 -3.10 16.45 1.58
N PHE A 24 -3.28 15.78 2.72
CA PHE A 24 -2.66 14.49 3.03
C PHE A 24 -2.94 13.40 1.98
N GLU A 25 -4.13 13.39 1.34
CA GLU A 25 -4.43 12.43 0.26
C GLU A 25 -3.61 12.74 -1.01
N ALA A 26 -3.38 14.03 -1.32
CA ALA A 26 -2.55 14.43 -2.45
C ALA A 26 -1.09 14.00 -2.22
N LEU A 27 -0.56 14.24 -1.02
CA LEU A 27 0.78 13.78 -0.62
C LEU A 27 0.91 12.25 -0.73
N GLY A 28 -0.13 11.50 -0.38
CA GLY A 28 -0.16 10.04 -0.55
C GLY A 28 -0.01 9.62 -2.01
N ARG A 29 -0.78 10.28 -2.93
CA ARG A 29 -0.67 10.01 -4.37
C ARG A 29 0.72 10.34 -4.92
N GLU A 30 1.34 11.42 -4.45
CA GLU A 30 2.71 11.79 -4.84
C GLU A 30 3.72 10.73 -4.43
N LEU A 31 3.61 10.18 -3.21
CA LEU A 31 4.46 9.09 -2.74
C LEU A 31 4.28 7.82 -3.57
N ASP A 32 3.03 7.49 -3.94
CA ASP A 32 2.71 6.32 -4.77
C ASP A 32 3.31 6.45 -6.17
N GLN A 33 3.16 7.61 -6.82
CA GLN A 33 3.76 7.89 -8.13
C GLN A 33 5.28 7.75 -8.11
N LEU A 34 5.92 8.28 -7.07
CA LEU A 34 7.37 8.15 -6.89
C LEU A 34 7.77 6.69 -6.66
N GLN A 35 7.01 5.95 -5.86
CA GLN A 35 7.28 4.53 -5.63
C GLN A 35 7.17 3.70 -6.91
N GLU A 36 6.14 3.93 -7.73
CA GLU A 36 5.98 3.25 -9.01
C GLU A 36 7.14 3.55 -9.96
N LEU A 37 7.56 4.81 -10.05
CA LEU A 37 8.69 5.21 -10.88
C LEU A 37 9.98 4.54 -10.44
N LEU A 38 10.24 4.48 -9.13
CA LEU A 38 11.42 3.81 -8.56
C LEU A 38 11.38 2.28 -8.75
N GLN A 39 10.20 1.67 -8.80
CA GLN A 39 10.05 0.24 -9.10
C GLN A 39 10.33 -0.07 -10.58
N LYS A 40 9.90 0.82 -11.49
CA LYS A 40 10.09 0.67 -12.93
C LYS A 40 11.53 0.98 -13.37
N ASN A 41 12.26 1.81 -12.62
CA ASN A 41 13.61 2.26 -12.96
C ASN A 41 14.63 1.82 -11.90
N LYS A 42 15.28 0.68 -12.17
CA LYS A 42 16.28 0.10 -11.25
C LYS A 42 17.53 0.98 -11.08
N GLU A 43 17.95 1.68 -12.13
CA GLU A 43 19.14 2.55 -12.09
C GLU A 43 18.89 3.74 -11.17
N LEU A 44 17.75 4.41 -11.35
CA LEU A 44 17.34 5.52 -10.51
C LEU A 44 17.22 5.13 -9.03
N ARG A 45 16.61 3.98 -8.77
CA ARG A 45 16.54 3.40 -7.46
C ARG A 45 17.93 3.15 -6.89
N SER A 46 18.83 2.52 -7.65
CA SER A 46 20.19 2.24 -7.23
C SER A 46 20.93 3.50 -6.80
N VAL A 47 20.82 4.59 -7.56
CA VAL A 47 21.51 5.85 -7.24
C VAL A 47 20.93 6.51 -5.97
N LEU A 48 19.60 6.59 -5.86
CA LEU A 48 18.96 7.25 -4.70
C LEU A 48 19.15 6.49 -3.38
N PHE A 49 19.20 5.15 -3.44
CA PHE A 49 19.30 4.29 -2.26
C PHE A 49 20.74 3.97 -1.87
N SER A 50 21.72 4.16 -2.78
CA SER A 50 23.11 3.84 -2.53
C SER A 50 23.83 4.93 -1.75
N PHE A 51 24.52 4.53 -0.70
CA PHE A 51 25.42 5.40 0.08
C PHE A 51 26.73 5.73 -0.66
N ALA A 52 27.01 5.06 -1.78
CA ALA A 52 28.18 5.36 -2.59
C ALA A 52 28.13 6.74 -3.26
N TYR A 53 26.92 7.30 -3.43
CA TYR A 53 26.72 8.63 -4.00
C TYR A 53 26.55 9.69 -2.90
N PRO A 54 27.24 10.85 -3.02
CA PRO A 54 27.11 11.94 -2.06
C PRO A 54 25.66 12.40 -1.90
N ALA A 55 25.26 12.79 -0.69
CA ALA A 55 23.90 13.26 -0.41
C ALA A 55 23.48 14.42 -1.33
N LEU A 56 24.40 15.32 -1.67
CA LEU A 56 24.14 16.43 -2.57
C LEU A 56 23.74 15.98 -3.97
N THR A 57 24.39 14.94 -4.49
CA THR A 57 24.04 14.36 -5.81
C THR A 57 22.67 13.70 -5.78
N ARG A 58 22.40 12.92 -4.72
CA ARG A 58 21.08 12.27 -4.53
C ARG A 58 19.95 13.30 -4.41
N LYS A 59 20.19 14.42 -3.69
CA LYS A 59 19.21 15.53 -3.59
C LYS A 59 18.96 16.23 -4.93
N LYS A 60 19.98 16.44 -5.75
CA LYS A 60 19.82 17.01 -7.09
C LYS A 60 18.91 16.12 -7.94
N ILE A 61 19.13 14.80 -7.91
CA ILE A 61 18.30 13.83 -8.63
C ILE A 61 16.87 13.84 -8.09
N ALA A 62 16.70 13.83 -6.76
CA ALA A 62 15.38 13.93 -6.13
C ALA A 62 14.65 15.24 -6.53
N GLY A 63 15.37 16.35 -6.63
CA GLY A 63 14.83 17.62 -7.11
C GLY A 63 14.36 17.58 -8.57
N THR A 64 15.16 16.96 -9.46
CA THR A 64 14.76 16.76 -10.86
C THR A 64 13.52 15.89 -10.96
N LEU A 65 13.44 14.81 -10.15
CA LEU A 65 12.26 13.96 -10.09
C LEU A 65 11.03 14.71 -9.59
N ALA A 66 11.20 15.52 -8.54
CA ALA A 66 10.12 16.34 -8.01
C ALA A 66 9.56 17.30 -9.06
N GLN A 67 10.40 17.89 -9.90
CA GLN A 67 9.98 18.73 -11.03
C GLN A 67 9.25 17.91 -12.10
N THR A 68 9.80 16.76 -12.49
CA THR A 68 9.22 15.91 -13.54
C THR A 68 7.85 15.37 -13.16
N LEU A 69 7.67 14.99 -11.91
CA LEU A 69 6.42 14.47 -11.35
C LEU A 69 5.51 15.56 -10.80
N SER A 70 5.92 16.84 -10.86
CA SER A 70 5.19 17.97 -10.28
C SER A 70 4.84 17.77 -8.81
N LEU A 71 5.80 17.21 -8.04
CA LEU A 71 5.61 16.96 -6.61
C LEU A 71 5.55 18.27 -5.83
N SER A 72 4.77 18.29 -4.76
CA SER A 72 4.68 19.42 -3.84
C SER A 72 6.03 19.67 -3.14
N LYS A 73 6.21 20.91 -2.69
CA LYS A 73 7.40 21.28 -1.90
C LYS A 73 7.51 20.40 -0.63
N THR A 74 6.40 20.10 0.01
CA THR A 74 6.32 19.28 1.21
C THR A 74 6.87 17.88 0.96
N THR A 75 6.51 17.25 -0.16
CA THR A 75 7.07 15.94 -0.57
C THR A 75 8.54 16.04 -0.92
N GLN A 76 8.98 17.11 -1.61
CA GLN A 76 10.38 17.31 -1.92
C GLN A 76 11.24 17.48 -0.66
N ASP A 77 10.77 18.27 0.31
CA ASP A 77 11.47 18.47 1.58
C ASP A 77 11.53 17.17 2.40
N PHE A 78 10.46 16.37 2.34
CA PHE A 78 10.44 15.04 2.95
C PHE A 78 11.47 14.08 2.32
N LEU A 79 11.59 14.06 0.99
CA LEU A 79 12.61 13.25 0.30
C LEU A 79 14.03 13.70 0.68
N ASN A 80 14.26 15.00 0.72
CA ASN A 80 15.54 15.56 1.16
C ASN A 80 15.88 15.15 2.60
N LEU A 81 14.89 15.15 3.49
CA LEU A 81 15.05 14.68 4.86
C LEU A 81 15.42 13.19 4.92
N LEU A 82 14.77 12.34 4.11
CA LEU A 82 15.09 10.90 4.05
C LEU A 82 16.50 10.65 3.53
N ILE A 83 16.96 11.45 2.55
CA ILE A 83 18.33 11.38 2.03
C ILE A 83 19.34 11.80 3.10
N ASP A 84 19.08 12.91 3.82
CA ASP A 84 19.97 13.41 4.87
C ASP A 84 20.09 12.46 6.07
N ARG A 85 19.01 11.76 6.36
CA ARG A 85 18.96 10.79 7.46
C ARG A 85 19.35 9.38 7.05
N GLU A 86 19.73 9.19 5.78
CA GLU A 86 20.09 7.87 5.22
C GLU A 86 18.98 6.84 5.43
N ARG A 87 17.73 7.24 5.16
CA ARG A 87 16.52 6.41 5.33
C ARG A 87 15.76 6.12 4.03
N MET A 88 16.40 6.36 2.89
CA MET A 88 15.79 6.05 1.59
C MET A 88 15.57 4.55 1.39
N ASP A 89 16.36 3.69 2.02
CA ASP A 89 16.20 2.23 2.04
C ASP A 89 14.85 1.80 2.61
N HIS A 90 14.27 2.59 3.52
CA HIS A 90 12.95 2.34 4.13
C HIS A 90 11.79 3.02 3.39
N PHE A 91 12.03 3.63 2.23
CA PHE A 91 11.02 4.43 1.53
C PHE A 91 9.74 3.62 1.22
N SER A 92 9.87 2.39 0.72
CA SER A 92 8.72 1.53 0.41
C SER A 92 7.87 1.19 1.64
N GLU A 93 8.52 0.94 2.79
CA GLU A 93 7.83 0.70 4.07
C GLU A 93 7.19 1.97 4.62
N ILE A 94 7.81 3.13 4.40
CA ILE A 94 7.25 4.44 4.78
C ILE A 94 5.98 4.70 3.99
N VAL A 95 6.00 4.50 2.67
CA VAL A 95 4.82 4.67 1.81
C VAL A 95 3.67 3.76 2.25
N LYS A 96 3.94 2.46 2.47
CA LYS A 96 2.94 1.51 2.97
C LYS A 96 2.35 1.94 4.33
N SER A 97 3.22 2.39 5.24
CA SER A 97 2.78 2.88 6.55
C SER A 97 1.94 4.15 6.42
N TYR A 98 2.30 5.04 5.50
CA TYR A 98 1.54 6.26 5.22
C TYR A 98 0.14 5.95 4.70
N GLN A 99 0.03 5.04 3.72
CA GLN A 99 -1.26 4.58 3.19
C GLN A 99 -2.16 4.01 4.29
N THR A 100 -1.59 3.14 5.14
CA THR A 100 -2.33 2.57 6.28
C THR A 100 -2.85 3.65 7.23
N LEU A 101 -2.01 4.64 7.55
CA LEU A 101 -2.40 5.74 8.42
C LEU A 101 -3.45 6.66 7.77
N CYS A 102 -3.35 6.92 6.46
CA CYS A 102 -4.39 7.65 5.72
C CYS A 102 -5.73 6.91 5.74
N ASP A 103 -5.70 5.59 5.52
CA ASP A 103 -6.90 4.75 5.55
C ASP A 103 -7.53 4.76 6.97
N GLU A 104 -6.72 4.75 8.04
CA GLU A 104 -7.18 4.89 9.42
C GLU A 104 -7.90 6.23 9.66
N VAL A 105 -7.32 7.34 9.19
CA VAL A 105 -7.86 8.69 9.36
C VAL A 105 -9.15 8.90 8.56
N THR A 106 -9.23 8.33 7.35
CA THR A 106 -10.41 8.46 6.49
C THR A 106 -11.47 7.41 6.76
N ASN A 107 -11.28 6.57 7.78
CA ASN A 107 -12.15 5.43 8.10
C ASN A 107 -12.37 4.48 6.91
N ARG A 108 -11.30 4.28 6.11
CA ARG A 108 -11.28 3.39 4.97
C ARG A 108 -10.60 2.07 5.31
N ILE A 109 -10.91 1.04 4.55
CA ILE A 109 -10.24 -0.26 4.64
C ILE A 109 -9.96 -0.79 3.23
N ARG A 110 -8.75 -1.30 3.02
CA ARG A 110 -8.38 -1.93 1.75
C ARG A 110 -8.65 -3.42 1.82
N ALA A 111 -9.42 -3.91 0.85
CA ALA A 111 -9.70 -5.32 0.68
C ALA A 111 -9.21 -5.79 -0.70
N THR A 112 -8.52 -6.92 -0.73
CA THR A 112 -8.16 -7.59 -1.98
C THR A 112 -9.00 -8.84 -2.10
N LEU A 113 -9.76 -8.93 -3.19
CA LEU A 113 -10.56 -10.10 -3.53
C LEU A 113 -9.84 -10.88 -4.63
N VAL A 114 -9.42 -12.10 -4.31
CA VAL A 114 -8.75 -13.01 -5.24
C VAL A 114 -9.77 -14.01 -5.75
N THR A 115 -9.92 -14.11 -7.08
CA THR A 115 -10.89 -14.97 -7.75
C THR A 115 -10.22 -15.78 -8.85
N PRO A 116 -10.73 -16.99 -9.20
CA PRO A 116 -10.16 -17.82 -10.28
C PRO A 116 -10.36 -17.24 -11.67
N ALA A 117 -11.39 -16.42 -11.86
CA ALA A 117 -11.76 -15.78 -13.10
C ALA A 117 -12.13 -14.32 -12.88
N ASP A 118 -12.21 -13.55 -13.96
CA ASP A 118 -12.59 -12.13 -13.88
C ASP A 118 -14.00 -12.01 -13.29
N LEU A 119 -14.15 -11.10 -12.36
CA LEU A 119 -15.43 -10.86 -11.68
C LEU A 119 -16.17 -9.72 -12.38
N PRO A 120 -17.46 -9.90 -12.74
CA PRO A 120 -18.29 -8.81 -13.25
C PRO A 120 -18.35 -7.64 -12.26
N SER A 121 -18.39 -6.41 -12.77
CA SER A 121 -18.45 -5.18 -11.98
C SER A 121 -19.56 -5.18 -10.94
N ASP A 122 -20.74 -5.64 -11.32
CA ASP A 122 -21.93 -5.68 -10.46
C ASP A 122 -21.71 -6.57 -9.23
N ARG A 123 -21.03 -7.71 -9.42
CA ARG A 123 -20.68 -8.61 -8.32
C ARG A 123 -19.60 -8.03 -7.40
N ALA A 124 -18.63 -7.32 -8.00
CA ALA A 124 -17.61 -6.63 -7.22
C ALA A 124 -18.22 -5.54 -6.32
N GLU A 125 -19.18 -4.77 -6.85
CA GLU A 125 -19.92 -3.77 -6.08
C GLU A 125 -20.79 -4.37 -4.97
N GLU A 126 -21.45 -5.49 -5.24
CA GLU A 126 -22.24 -6.20 -4.23
C GLU A 126 -21.37 -6.67 -3.06
N ILE A 127 -20.21 -7.27 -3.37
CA ILE A 127 -19.24 -7.70 -2.35
C ILE A 127 -18.69 -6.51 -1.56
N LYS A 128 -18.37 -5.41 -2.25
CA LYS A 128 -17.94 -4.17 -1.61
C LYS A 128 -18.98 -3.69 -0.59
N LYS A 129 -20.24 -3.57 -0.98
CA LYS A 129 -21.34 -3.16 -0.09
C LYS A 129 -21.52 -4.08 1.12
N GLN A 130 -21.38 -5.40 0.90
CA GLN A 130 -21.46 -6.37 2.00
C GLN A 130 -20.28 -6.20 2.99
N LEU A 131 -19.08 -5.94 2.49
CA LEU A 131 -17.91 -5.67 3.32
C LEU A 131 -18.07 -4.36 4.09
N GLU A 132 -18.56 -3.29 3.45
CA GLU A 132 -18.85 -2.01 4.09
C GLU A 132 -19.89 -2.14 5.21
N SER A 133 -20.97 -2.89 4.96
CA SER A 133 -22.00 -3.13 5.98
C SER A 133 -21.48 -3.92 7.19
N ARG A 134 -20.53 -4.81 6.99
CA ARG A 134 -19.93 -5.62 8.06
C ARG A 134 -18.84 -4.90 8.84
N THR A 135 -18.08 -4.05 8.16
CA THR A 135 -16.93 -3.35 8.77
C THR A 135 -17.29 -1.98 9.31
N GLY A 136 -18.38 -1.38 8.86
CA GLY A 136 -18.75 0.01 9.15
C GLY A 136 -17.78 1.02 8.55
N LYS A 137 -16.97 0.61 7.57
CA LYS A 137 -15.94 1.44 6.92
C LYS A 137 -16.13 1.46 5.42
N GLU A 138 -15.67 2.53 4.78
CA GLU A 138 -15.57 2.60 3.32
C GLU A 138 -14.55 1.57 2.82
N VAL A 139 -14.93 0.72 1.86
CA VAL A 139 -14.06 -0.34 1.34
C VAL A 139 -13.46 0.03 -0.01
N ILE A 140 -12.14 0.07 -0.07
CA ILE A 140 -11.38 0.15 -1.34
C ILE A 140 -11.11 -1.29 -1.77
N LEU A 141 -11.88 -1.79 -2.76
CA LEU A 141 -11.78 -3.16 -3.25
C LEU A 141 -10.81 -3.24 -4.43
N SER A 142 -9.80 -4.09 -4.31
CA SER A 142 -8.91 -4.48 -5.40
C SER A 142 -9.22 -5.91 -5.82
N LEU A 143 -9.27 -6.16 -7.13
CA LEU A 143 -9.51 -7.48 -7.69
C LEU A 143 -8.19 -8.08 -8.17
N GLU A 144 -7.89 -9.30 -7.74
CA GLU A 144 -6.77 -10.09 -8.22
C GLU A 144 -7.28 -11.40 -8.80
N ARG A 145 -6.63 -11.86 -9.87
CA ARG A 145 -6.94 -13.16 -10.49
C ARG A 145 -5.87 -14.18 -10.12
N ASP A 146 -6.31 -15.32 -9.60
CA ASP A 146 -5.45 -16.46 -9.32
C ASP A 146 -6.10 -17.74 -9.90
N SER A 147 -5.58 -18.20 -11.03
CA SER A 147 -6.05 -19.41 -11.71
C SER A 147 -5.77 -20.72 -10.95
N SER A 148 -4.98 -20.66 -9.88
CA SER A 148 -4.74 -21.83 -9.01
C SER A 148 -5.94 -22.13 -8.10
N LEU A 149 -6.85 -21.17 -7.91
CA LEU A 149 -8.11 -21.37 -7.22
C LEU A 149 -9.07 -22.19 -8.10
N ILE A 150 -9.56 -23.31 -7.58
CA ILE A 150 -10.55 -24.15 -8.27
C ILE A 150 -11.92 -23.46 -8.34
N GLY A 151 -12.22 -22.60 -7.34
CA GLY A 151 -13.47 -21.85 -7.24
C GLY A 151 -13.63 -21.18 -5.87
N GLY A 152 -14.66 -20.35 -5.75
CA GLY A 152 -14.85 -19.49 -4.58
C GLY A 152 -14.01 -18.23 -4.65
N ALA A 153 -13.83 -17.55 -3.52
CA ALA A 153 -13.04 -16.32 -3.43
C ALA A 153 -12.25 -16.29 -2.13
N LEU A 154 -11.08 -15.66 -2.18
CA LEU A 154 -10.26 -15.36 -1.02
C LEU A 154 -10.28 -13.84 -0.83
N THR A 155 -10.76 -13.38 0.32
CA THR A 155 -10.80 -11.95 0.64
C THR A 155 -9.73 -11.64 1.67
N ARG A 156 -8.81 -10.73 1.33
CA ARG A 156 -7.75 -10.26 2.22
C ARG A 156 -8.09 -8.84 2.67
N ILE A 157 -8.21 -8.63 3.97
CA ILE A 157 -8.50 -7.33 4.58
C ILE A 157 -7.39 -7.02 5.58
N GLY A 158 -6.48 -6.12 5.23
CA GLY A 158 -5.28 -5.88 6.04
C GLY A 158 -4.49 -7.16 6.28
N ASN A 159 -4.37 -7.59 7.55
CA ASN A 159 -3.68 -8.83 7.93
C ASN A 159 -4.63 -10.05 8.09
N VAL A 160 -5.93 -9.86 7.88
CA VAL A 160 -6.91 -10.93 8.00
C VAL A 160 -7.27 -11.50 6.64
N ILE A 161 -7.25 -12.82 6.53
CA ILE A 161 -7.62 -13.55 5.31
C ILE A 161 -8.89 -14.32 5.57
N TYR A 162 -9.92 -14.03 4.78
CA TYR A 162 -11.17 -14.79 4.75
C TYR A 162 -11.14 -15.71 3.55
N ASP A 163 -10.87 -16.98 3.79
CA ASP A 163 -10.78 -18.00 2.75
C ASP A 163 -12.14 -18.68 2.56
N GLY A 164 -12.84 -18.29 1.50
CA GLY A 164 -14.07 -18.87 1.00
C GLY A 164 -13.85 -19.79 -0.21
N SER A 165 -12.63 -20.25 -0.47
CA SER A 165 -12.35 -21.14 -1.59
C SER A 165 -13.03 -22.49 -1.44
N LEU A 166 -13.41 -23.09 -2.57
CA LEU A 166 -13.98 -24.45 -2.60
C LEU A 166 -13.04 -25.48 -1.98
N LYS A 167 -11.72 -25.32 -2.15
CA LYS A 167 -10.72 -26.19 -1.55
C LYS A 167 -10.82 -26.21 -0.02
N THR A 168 -10.93 -25.05 0.60
CA THR A 168 -11.07 -24.95 2.06
C THR A 168 -12.43 -25.46 2.54
N GLN A 169 -13.51 -25.21 1.79
CA GLN A 169 -14.83 -25.73 2.12
C GLN A 169 -14.86 -27.25 2.07
N LEU A 170 -14.30 -27.87 1.01
CA LEU A 170 -14.18 -29.31 0.90
C LEU A 170 -13.32 -29.93 2.00
N SER A 171 -12.21 -29.27 2.37
CA SER A 171 -11.37 -29.73 3.49
C SER A 171 -12.13 -29.75 4.80
N LYS A 172 -12.92 -28.71 5.09
CA LYS A 172 -13.76 -28.65 6.29
C LYS A 172 -14.84 -29.73 6.32
N VAL A 173 -15.49 -29.99 5.17
CA VAL A 173 -16.47 -31.10 5.05
C VAL A 173 -15.78 -32.43 5.33
N ARG A 174 -14.62 -32.66 4.72
CA ARG A 174 -13.84 -33.89 4.95
C ARG A 174 -13.46 -34.07 6.42
N GLU A 175 -12.95 -33.02 7.08
CA GLU A 175 -12.59 -33.08 8.50
C GLU A 175 -13.79 -33.40 9.40
N ASN A 176 -14.97 -32.85 9.08
CA ASN A 176 -16.18 -33.11 9.85
C ASN A 176 -16.64 -34.59 9.69
N LEU A 177 -16.48 -35.15 8.49
CA LEU A 177 -16.82 -36.58 8.25
C LEU A 177 -15.87 -37.56 8.95
N TYR A 178 -14.64 -37.16 9.28
CA TYR A 178 -13.68 -38.00 10.01
C TYR A 178 -13.77 -37.84 11.53
N LYS A 179 -14.57 -36.88 12.03
CA LYS A 179 -14.75 -36.66 13.48
C LYS A 179 -16.02 -37.34 14.04
N GLU A 180 -16.84 -37.93 13.18
CA GLU A 180 -17.91 -38.88 13.55
C GLU A 180 -17.41 -40.33 13.49
#